data_6d6b91f63ce9c602dacd38a62a495d60
#
_entry.id   6d6b91f63ce9c602dacd38a62a495d60
#
_cell.length_a   1.000
_cell.length_b   1.000
_cell.length_c   1.000
_cell.angle_alpha   90.00
_cell.angle_beta   90.00
_cell.angle_gamma   90.00
#
_symmetry.space_group_name_H-M   'P 1'
#
loop_
_entity.id
_entity.type
_entity.pdbx_description
1 polymer ?
#
loop_
_entity_poly.entity_id
_entity_poly.type
_entity_poly.pdbx_seq_one_letter_code
_entity_poly.pdbx_strand_id
1 'polypeptide(L)'
;ERHSSLSQGMTQATPVLQGLPPLLNTHTRLLVLGSFPGVASLRSQQYYGHPHNQFWKIMATLLSPNAAEVLAMPYAERSQWLLSQGVGLWDVYAACQREGSLDVHIRNAQPNDLQSLRSLCPHLMAIAHNGGESFKHAKLTQSLGLPVYKLPSTSPAHASWSLSKKLD
;
A
#
# COMPACT_ATOMS: atom_id res chain seq x y z
N GLU A 1 15.62 0.02 -44.59
CA GLU A 1 14.35 -0.68 -44.42
C GLU A 1 14.34 -1.63 -43.27
N ARG A 2 15.48 -2.05 -42.79
CA ARG A 2 15.50 -2.95 -41.64
C ARG A 2 15.42 -2.24 -40.32
N HIS A 3 15.45 -0.94 -40.35
CA HIS A 3 15.50 -0.11 -39.15
C HIS A 3 14.20 -0.13 -38.37
N SER A 4 13.10 -0.33 -39.04
CA SER A 4 11.79 -0.34 -38.38
C SER A 4 11.68 -1.43 -37.32
N SER A 5 12.28 -2.60 -37.57
CA SER A 5 12.21 -3.68 -36.61
C SER A 5 12.95 -3.36 -35.32
N LEU A 6 14.05 -2.59 -35.40
CA LEU A 6 14.78 -2.17 -34.25
C LEU A 6 13.98 -1.20 -33.39
N SER A 7 13.35 -0.22 -34.01
CA SER A 7 12.53 0.70 -33.22
C SER A 7 11.34 0.02 -32.61
N GLN A 8 10.78 -0.98 -33.24
CA GLN A 8 9.71 -1.76 -32.64
C GLN A 8 10.15 -2.44 -31.36
N GLY A 9 11.36 -3.01 -31.35
CA GLY A 9 11.88 -3.63 -30.15
C GLY A 9 12.00 -2.66 -29.00
N MET A 10 12.35 -1.41 -29.29
CA MET A 10 12.50 -0.40 -28.25
C MET A 10 11.16 0.04 -27.67
N THR A 11 10.07 -0.09 -28.41
CA THR A 11 8.75 0.29 -27.89
C THR A 11 8.16 -0.74 -26.94
N GLN A 12 8.85 -1.86 -26.72
CA GLN A 12 8.37 -2.90 -25.83
C GLN A 12 8.72 -2.68 -24.36
N ALA A 13 9.44 -1.60 -24.07
CA ALA A 13 9.84 -1.33 -22.69
C ALA A 13 8.62 -1.07 -21.80
N THR A 14 8.63 -1.68 -20.60
CA THR A 14 7.59 -1.46 -19.63
C THR A 14 7.66 -0.03 -19.10
N PRO A 15 6.55 0.71 -19.10
CA PRO A 15 6.57 2.08 -18.60
C PRO A 15 6.77 2.13 -17.09
N VAL A 16 7.30 3.26 -16.62
CA VAL A 16 7.44 3.52 -15.18
C VAL A 16 6.07 3.94 -14.64
N LEU A 17 5.64 3.25 -13.58
CA LEU A 17 4.40 3.55 -12.89
C LEU A 17 4.69 4.42 -11.68
N GLN A 18 3.80 5.39 -11.44
CA GLN A 18 3.88 6.25 -10.25
C GLN A 18 2.89 5.79 -9.21
N GLY A 19 3.32 5.76 -7.95
CA GLY A 19 2.47 5.37 -6.84
C GLY A 19 1.49 6.45 -6.41
N LEU A 20 0.76 6.16 -5.35
CA LEU A 20 -0.23 7.07 -4.78
C LEU A 20 0.42 8.00 -3.76
N PRO A 21 -0.12 9.22 -3.58
CA PRO A 21 0.35 10.08 -2.50
C PRO A 21 0.04 9.47 -1.15
N PRO A 22 0.81 9.82 -0.10
CA PRO A 22 0.53 9.27 1.22
C PRO A 22 -0.82 9.75 1.76
N LEU A 23 -1.52 8.86 2.44
CA LEU A 23 -2.75 9.16 3.16
C LEU A 23 -2.42 9.17 4.65
N LEU A 24 -2.05 10.33 5.19
CA LEU A 24 -1.64 10.47 6.59
C LEU A 24 -1.79 11.92 7.01
N ASN A 25 -1.68 12.16 8.31
CA ASN A 25 -1.69 13.52 8.86
C ASN A 25 -0.84 13.57 10.14
N THR A 26 -0.82 14.74 10.79
CA THR A 26 0.01 14.93 11.99
C THR A 26 -0.48 14.11 13.19
N HIS A 27 -1.71 13.61 13.15
CA HIS A 27 -2.29 12.79 14.22
C HIS A 27 -2.15 11.30 13.98
N THR A 28 -1.56 10.88 12.86
CA THR A 28 -1.39 9.47 12.54
C THR A 28 -0.47 8.80 13.57
N ARG A 29 -0.95 7.70 14.14
CA ARG A 29 -0.22 6.91 15.14
C ARG A 29 0.25 5.58 14.63
N LEU A 30 -0.47 4.98 13.70
CA LEU A 30 -0.09 3.73 13.04
C LEU A 30 -0.03 3.97 11.53
N LEU A 31 1.06 3.59 10.91
CA LEU A 31 1.18 3.63 9.46
C LEU A 31 1.19 2.22 8.91
N VAL A 32 0.30 1.95 7.96
CA VAL A 32 0.32 0.70 7.21
C VAL A 32 1.06 0.96 5.89
N LEU A 33 2.16 0.26 5.69
CA LEU A 33 3.00 0.39 4.50
C LEU A 33 2.79 -0.80 3.58
N GLY A 34 2.27 -0.56 2.38
CA GLY A 34 2.27 -1.55 1.32
C GLY A 34 3.57 -1.51 0.52
N SER A 35 3.66 -2.34 -0.50
CA SER A 35 4.78 -2.32 -1.44
C SER A 35 4.53 -1.27 -2.54
N PHE A 36 3.51 -1.48 -3.34
CA PHE A 36 3.13 -0.60 -4.45
C PHE A 36 1.67 -0.89 -4.82
N PRO A 37 0.88 0.13 -5.23
CA PRO A 37 -0.53 -0.08 -5.55
C PRO A 37 -0.71 -1.04 -6.73
N GLY A 38 -1.75 -1.88 -6.66
CA GLY A 38 -2.12 -2.73 -7.78
C GLY A 38 -2.74 -1.93 -8.92
N VAL A 39 -3.00 -2.60 -10.03
CA VAL A 39 -3.57 -1.94 -11.23
C VAL A 39 -4.89 -1.25 -10.91
N ALA A 40 -5.79 -1.91 -10.16
CA ALA A 40 -7.07 -1.32 -9.80
C ALA A 40 -6.92 -0.07 -8.94
N SER A 41 -5.97 -0.08 -8.00
CA SER A 41 -5.70 1.07 -7.12
C SER A 41 -5.13 2.24 -7.90
N LEU A 42 -4.20 1.99 -8.82
CA LEU A 42 -3.65 3.06 -9.65
C LEU A 42 -4.71 3.66 -10.57
N ARG A 43 -5.57 2.81 -11.13
CA ARG A 43 -6.62 3.26 -12.05
C ARG A 43 -7.64 4.14 -11.34
N SER A 44 -8.02 3.78 -10.12
CA SER A 44 -9.01 4.51 -9.33
C SER A 44 -8.40 5.56 -8.41
N GLN A 45 -7.07 5.58 -8.26
CA GLN A 45 -6.34 6.46 -7.33
C GLN A 45 -6.81 6.25 -5.90
N GLN A 46 -7.02 4.98 -5.52
CA GLN A 46 -7.51 4.59 -4.21
C GLN A 46 -6.65 3.48 -3.61
N TYR A 47 -6.23 3.66 -2.37
CA TYR A 47 -5.53 2.58 -1.66
C TYR A 47 -6.46 1.38 -1.50
N TYR A 48 -5.90 0.21 -1.83
CA TYR A 48 -6.62 -1.06 -1.71
C TYR A 48 -7.96 -1.06 -2.46
N GLY A 49 -7.92 -0.54 -3.68
CA GLY A 49 -9.13 -0.34 -4.49
C GLY A 49 -9.67 -1.59 -5.18
N HIS A 50 -8.88 -2.67 -5.24
CA HIS A 50 -9.37 -3.90 -5.86
C HIS A 50 -10.51 -4.49 -5.03
N PRO A 51 -11.63 -4.91 -5.67
CA PRO A 51 -12.80 -5.40 -4.92
C PRO A 51 -12.52 -6.57 -4.00
N HIS A 52 -11.51 -7.39 -4.31
CA HIS A 52 -11.16 -8.56 -3.53
C HIS A 52 -10.03 -8.30 -2.54
N ASN A 53 -9.50 -7.07 -2.45
CA ASN A 53 -8.53 -6.74 -1.41
C ASN A 53 -9.25 -6.65 -0.08
N GLN A 54 -8.70 -7.29 0.94
CA GLN A 54 -9.37 -7.43 2.23
C GLN A 54 -9.06 -6.29 3.21
N PHE A 55 -8.20 -5.34 2.83
CA PHE A 55 -7.74 -4.31 3.76
C PHE A 55 -8.89 -3.55 4.42
N TRP A 56 -9.81 -3.00 3.62
CA TRP A 56 -10.90 -2.19 4.17
C TRP A 56 -11.84 -3.00 5.04
N LYS A 57 -12.10 -4.28 4.69
CA LYS A 57 -12.92 -5.17 5.51
C LYS A 57 -12.27 -5.43 6.85
N ILE A 58 -10.96 -5.65 6.87
CA ILE A 58 -10.22 -5.87 8.10
C ILE A 58 -10.26 -4.63 8.99
N MET A 59 -9.96 -3.46 8.43
CA MET A 59 -9.97 -2.22 9.19
C MET A 59 -11.34 -1.90 9.74
N ALA A 60 -12.38 -2.04 8.92
CA ALA A 60 -13.76 -1.80 9.35
C ALA A 60 -14.16 -2.74 10.49
N THR A 61 -13.79 -4.00 10.39
CA THR A 61 -14.11 -5.01 11.42
C THR A 61 -13.39 -4.71 12.73
N LEU A 62 -12.12 -4.33 12.66
CA LEU A 62 -11.30 -4.10 13.85
C LEU A 62 -11.62 -2.78 14.54
N LEU A 63 -11.96 -1.74 13.79
CA LEU A 63 -12.01 -0.38 14.32
C LEU A 63 -13.41 0.20 14.44
N SER A 64 -14.42 -0.46 13.87
CA SER A 64 -15.78 0.06 13.90
C SER A 64 -16.76 -0.96 14.52
N PRO A 65 -17.73 -0.51 15.33
CA PRO A 65 -18.80 -1.39 15.79
C PRO A 65 -19.77 -1.77 14.68
N ASN A 66 -19.75 -1.05 13.56
CA ASN A 66 -20.60 -1.33 12.41
C ASN A 66 -19.77 -1.30 11.12
N ALA A 67 -19.15 -2.43 10.81
CA ALA A 67 -18.28 -2.54 9.65
C ALA A 67 -19.03 -2.26 8.33
N ALA A 68 -20.28 -2.68 8.22
CA ALA A 68 -21.07 -2.47 7.01
C ALA A 68 -21.26 -0.99 6.69
N GLU A 69 -21.43 -0.16 7.71
CA GLU A 69 -21.55 1.29 7.53
C GLU A 69 -20.28 1.87 6.93
N VAL A 70 -19.12 1.49 7.45
CA VAL A 70 -17.84 1.96 6.95
C VAL A 70 -17.63 1.52 5.50
N LEU A 71 -17.93 0.26 5.20
CA LEU A 71 -17.74 -0.28 3.86
C LEU A 71 -18.68 0.34 2.83
N ALA A 72 -19.82 0.88 3.28
CA ALA A 72 -20.76 1.56 2.41
C ALA A 72 -20.35 3.01 2.11
N MET A 73 -19.40 3.57 2.84
CA MET A 73 -18.94 4.94 2.60
C MET A 73 -18.24 5.09 1.26
N PRO A 74 -18.40 6.23 0.58
CA PRO A 74 -17.52 6.58 -0.53
C PRO A 74 -16.06 6.60 -0.06
N TYR A 75 -15.12 6.36 -0.98
CA TYR A 75 -13.71 6.26 -0.62
C TYR A 75 -13.20 7.51 0.13
N ALA A 76 -13.61 8.69 -0.29
CA ALA A 76 -13.16 9.93 0.37
C ALA A 76 -13.58 9.97 1.84
N GLU A 77 -14.82 9.58 2.16
CA GLU A 77 -15.29 9.52 3.54
C GLU A 77 -14.59 8.40 4.32
N ARG A 78 -14.43 7.24 3.68
CA ARG A 78 -13.78 6.10 4.31
C ARG A 78 -12.33 6.41 4.66
N SER A 79 -11.64 7.15 3.78
CA SER A 79 -10.27 7.59 4.03
C SER A 79 -10.20 8.55 5.22
N GLN A 80 -11.12 9.49 5.32
CA GLN A 80 -11.18 10.40 6.46
C GLN A 80 -11.52 9.66 7.74
N TRP A 81 -12.40 8.67 7.66
CA TRP A 81 -12.70 7.80 8.81
C TRP A 81 -11.44 7.10 9.30
N LEU A 82 -10.65 6.52 8.37
CA LEU A 82 -9.43 5.82 8.74
C LEU A 82 -8.44 6.76 9.42
N LEU A 83 -8.25 7.96 8.88
CA LEU A 83 -7.38 8.97 9.48
C LEU A 83 -7.87 9.35 10.88
N SER A 84 -9.17 9.43 11.09
CA SER A 84 -9.74 9.74 12.40
C SER A 84 -9.47 8.64 13.43
N GLN A 85 -9.19 7.42 12.96
CA GLN A 85 -8.80 6.32 13.83
C GLN A 85 -7.29 6.33 14.14
N GLY A 86 -6.57 7.30 13.61
CA GLY A 86 -5.12 7.40 13.80
C GLY A 86 -4.32 6.50 12.88
N VAL A 87 -4.91 5.99 11.80
CA VAL A 87 -4.24 5.08 10.86
C VAL A 87 -3.99 5.82 9.55
N GLY A 88 -2.75 5.73 9.07
CA GLY A 88 -2.35 6.25 7.78
C GLY A 88 -1.92 5.15 6.84
N LEU A 89 -1.84 5.48 5.55
CA LEU A 89 -1.46 4.53 4.50
C LEU A 89 -0.38 5.14 3.61
N TRP A 90 0.57 4.32 3.23
CA TRP A 90 1.56 4.66 2.22
C TRP A 90 2.15 3.38 1.65
N ASP A 91 3.05 3.52 0.68
CA ASP A 91 3.78 2.40 0.11
C ASP A 91 5.27 2.65 0.23
N VAL A 92 6.05 1.55 0.28
CA VAL A 92 7.51 1.64 0.31
C VAL A 92 8.03 2.22 -1.01
N TYR A 93 7.43 1.84 -2.14
CA TYR A 93 7.92 2.27 -3.45
C TYR A 93 7.12 3.45 -3.98
N ALA A 94 7.86 4.49 -4.40
CA ALA A 94 7.26 5.67 -5.05
C ALA A 94 6.96 5.39 -6.51
N ALA A 95 7.77 4.57 -7.16
CA ALA A 95 7.67 4.28 -8.58
C ALA A 95 8.30 2.92 -8.86
N CYS A 96 7.85 2.26 -9.91
CA CYS A 96 8.47 1.01 -10.37
C CYS A 96 8.00 0.67 -11.77
N GLN A 97 8.60 -0.38 -12.33
CA GLN A 97 8.12 -1.00 -13.55
C GLN A 97 7.50 -2.33 -13.18
N ARG A 98 6.29 -2.59 -13.66
CA ARG A 98 5.58 -3.84 -13.34
C ARG A 98 4.45 -4.06 -14.31
N GLU A 99 4.36 -5.27 -14.84
CA GLU A 99 3.17 -5.73 -15.54
C GLU A 99 2.26 -6.41 -14.54
N GLY A 100 0.96 -6.06 -14.57
CA GLY A 100 -0.01 -6.60 -13.64
C GLY A 100 0.15 -6.03 -12.24
N SER A 101 -0.24 -6.82 -11.23
CA SER A 101 -0.34 -6.36 -9.84
C SER A 101 0.49 -7.19 -8.85
N LEU A 102 1.26 -8.17 -9.31
CA LEU A 102 2.02 -9.04 -8.41
C LEU A 102 3.34 -8.40 -8.01
N ASP A 103 3.64 -8.45 -6.71
CA ASP A 103 4.88 -7.91 -6.15
C ASP A 103 6.13 -8.56 -6.75
N VAL A 104 6.05 -9.84 -7.11
CA VAL A 104 7.20 -10.56 -7.69
C VAL A 104 7.62 -9.99 -9.05
N HIS A 105 6.74 -9.24 -9.70
CA HIS A 105 7.02 -8.63 -10.99
C HIS A 105 7.53 -7.20 -10.88
N ILE A 106 7.68 -6.67 -9.68
CA ILE A 106 8.22 -5.32 -9.47
C ILE A 106 9.69 -5.29 -9.90
N ARG A 107 10.03 -4.31 -10.74
CA ARG A 107 11.39 -4.08 -11.23
C ARG A 107 11.72 -2.60 -11.15
N ASN A 108 12.99 -2.30 -10.93
CA ASN A 108 13.51 -0.94 -10.91
C ASN A 108 12.72 -0.03 -9.99
N ALA A 109 12.43 -0.53 -8.79
CA ALA A 109 11.65 0.19 -7.79
C ALA A 109 12.46 1.34 -7.21
N GLN A 110 11.79 2.48 -7.02
CA GLN A 110 12.36 3.63 -6.37
C GLN A 110 11.59 3.87 -5.07
N PRO A 111 12.29 3.90 -3.93
CA PRO A 111 11.61 4.02 -2.64
C PRO A 111 11.06 5.42 -2.41
N ASN A 112 9.99 5.49 -1.63
CA ASN A 112 9.54 6.75 -1.04
C ASN A 112 10.54 7.17 0.05
N ASP A 113 10.52 8.45 0.38
CA ASP A 113 11.34 8.99 1.47
C ASP A 113 10.69 8.66 2.81
N LEU A 114 10.94 7.44 3.29
CA LEU A 114 10.34 6.97 4.53
C LEU A 114 10.93 7.67 5.76
N GLN A 115 12.11 8.26 5.64
CA GLN A 115 12.70 9.00 6.75
C GLN A 115 11.94 10.28 7.07
N SER A 116 11.18 10.81 6.10
CA SER A 116 10.34 11.97 6.31
C SER A 116 9.16 11.70 7.25
N LEU A 117 8.85 10.43 7.53
CA LEU A 117 7.71 10.06 8.38
C LEU A 117 7.76 10.66 9.76
N ARG A 118 8.95 10.84 10.33
CA ARG A 118 9.07 11.44 11.66
C ARG A 118 8.60 12.89 11.68
N SER A 119 8.80 13.61 10.58
CA SER A 119 8.32 14.99 10.43
C SER A 119 6.83 15.04 10.06
N LEU A 120 6.43 14.16 9.15
CA LEU A 120 5.04 14.15 8.65
C LEU A 120 4.06 13.65 9.70
N CYS A 121 4.49 12.71 10.55
CA CYS A 121 3.65 12.09 11.57
C CYS A 121 4.40 12.12 12.90
N PRO A 122 4.45 13.28 13.59
CA PRO A 122 5.23 13.39 14.83
C PRO A 122 4.70 12.51 15.95
N HIS A 123 3.46 12.03 15.88
CA HIS A 123 2.88 11.14 16.89
C HIS A 123 2.88 9.68 16.46
N LEU A 124 3.59 9.34 15.39
CA LEU A 124 3.65 7.98 14.91
C LEU A 124 4.24 7.05 15.97
N MET A 125 3.52 5.96 16.27
CA MET A 125 3.88 5.01 17.33
C MET A 125 4.31 3.65 16.80
N ALA A 126 3.89 3.29 15.58
CA ALA A 126 4.20 1.98 15.01
C ALA A 126 4.05 1.99 13.51
N ILE A 127 4.75 1.07 12.85
CA ILE A 127 4.64 0.85 11.42
C ILE A 127 4.33 -0.62 11.18
N ALA A 128 3.32 -0.88 10.36
CA ALA A 128 2.92 -2.24 10.00
C ALA A 128 3.12 -2.43 8.50
N HIS A 129 4.01 -3.34 8.13
CA HIS A 129 4.26 -3.68 6.73
C HIS A 129 3.20 -4.67 6.24
N ASN A 130 2.46 -4.29 5.22
CA ASN A 130 1.41 -5.12 4.63
C ASN A 130 2.02 -6.05 3.58
N GLY A 131 2.41 -7.22 4.00
CA GLY A 131 2.97 -8.25 3.12
C GLY A 131 4.49 -8.30 3.12
N GLY A 132 5.00 -9.38 2.50
CA GLY A 132 6.43 -9.69 2.53
C GLY A 132 7.31 -8.74 1.73
N GLU A 133 6.82 -8.25 0.59
CA GLU A 133 7.62 -7.33 -0.23
C GLU A 133 7.88 -6.03 0.51
N SER A 134 6.84 -5.47 1.15
CA SER A 134 6.98 -4.28 1.98
C SER A 134 7.95 -4.54 3.14
N PHE A 135 7.83 -5.69 3.79
CA PHE A 135 8.63 -6.02 4.97
C PHE A 135 10.12 -6.19 4.68
N LYS A 136 10.51 -6.36 3.42
CA LYS A 136 11.93 -6.37 3.05
C LYS A 136 12.64 -5.09 3.46
N HIS A 137 11.90 -4.01 3.67
CA HIS A 137 12.43 -2.71 4.05
C HIS A 137 12.31 -2.41 5.55
N ALA A 138 12.06 -3.44 6.37
CA ALA A 138 11.87 -3.27 7.80
C ALA A 138 13.10 -2.66 8.51
N LYS A 139 14.30 -2.92 8.01
CA LYS A 139 15.50 -2.32 8.60
C LYS A 139 15.43 -0.80 8.56
N LEU A 140 14.99 -0.25 7.45
CA LEU A 140 14.87 1.20 7.30
C LEU A 140 13.82 1.76 8.24
N THR A 141 12.64 1.14 8.32
CA THR A 141 11.58 1.62 9.21
C THR A 141 11.91 1.42 10.68
N GLN A 142 12.60 0.34 11.03
CA GLN A 142 13.11 0.16 12.38
C GLN A 142 14.12 1.24 12.79
N SER A 143 14.90 1.73 11.83
CA SER A 143 15.88 2.80 12.11
C SER A 143 15.22 4.11 12.52
N LEU A 144 13.92 4.25 12.34
CA LEU A 144 13.17 5.42 12.82
C LEU A 144 12.92 5.36 14.33
N GLY A 145 13.27 4.26 14.99
CA GLY A 145 13.09 4.11 16.43
C GLY A 145 11.69 3.68 16.83
N LEU A 146 10.92 3.10 15.91
CA LEU A 146 9.54 2.70 16.15
C LEU A 146 9.38 1.19 16.06
N PRO A 147 8.43 0.60 16.80
CA PRO A 147 8.05 -0.79 16.59
C PRO A 147 7.58 -1.02 15.16
N VAL A 148 8.05 -2.12 14.57
CA VAL A 148 7.73 -2.50 13.20
C VAL A 148 7.16 -3.90 13.19
N TYR A 149 6.04 -4.07 12.50
CA TYR A 149 5.32 -5.33 12.44
C TYR A 149 5.20 -5.81 11.00
N LYS A 150 5.19 -7.13 10.83
CA LYS A 150 4.88 -7.76 9.55
C LYS A 150 3.47 -8.31 9.61
N LEU A 151 2.64 -7.90 8.65
CA LEU A 151 1.27 -8.39 8.52
C LEU A 151 1.15 -9.29 7.30
N PRO A 152 0.22 -10.27 7.31
CA PRO A 152 -0.08 -11.00 6.08
C PRO A 152 -0.67 -10.04 5.05
N SER A 153 -0.33 -10.25 3.78
CA SER A 153 -0.81 -9.39 2.71
C SER A 153 -2.34 -9.45 2.59
N THR A 154 -2.96 -8.29 2.41
CA THR A 154 -4.40 -8.19 2.12
C THR A 154 -4.71 -8.33 0.63
N SER A 155 -3.68 -8.45 -0.21
CA SER A 155 -3.80 -8.56 -1.66
C SER A 155 -4.64 -9.76 -2.08
N PRO A 156 -5.42 -9.67 -3.19
CA PRO A 156 -6.09 -10.84 -3.76
C PRO A 156 -5.15 -11.98 -4.09
N ALA A 157 -3.88 -11.70 -4.39
CA ALA A 157 -2.88 -12.73 -4.65
C ALA A 157 -2.59 -13.60 -3.43
N HIS A 158 -2.96 -13.16 -2.23
CA HIS A 158 -2.81 -13.91 -0.98
C HIS A 158 -4.16 -14.47 -0.50
N ALA A 159 -5.00 -14.87 -1.44
CA ALA A 159 -6.38 -15.30 -1.16
C ALA A 159 -6.44 -16.65 -0.42
N SER A 160 -5.34 -17.40 -0.37
CA SER A 160 -5.28 -18.64 0.42
C SER A 160 -5.48 -18.39 1.93
N TRP A 161 -5.23 -17.16 2.39
CA TRP A 161 -5.51 -16.78 3.76
C TRP A 161 -6.96 -16.26 3.86
N SER A 162 -7.77 -16.91 4.68
CA SER A 162 -9.13 -16.46 4.93
C SER A 162 -9.14 -15.12 5.65
N LEU A 163 -10.25 -14.40 5.55
CA LEU A 163 -10.42 -13.15 6.29
C LEU A 163 -10.25 -13.38 7.79
N SER A 164 -10.84 -14.45 8.32
CA SER A 164 -10.72 -14.79 9.73
C SER A 164 -9.26 -14.93 10.17
N LYS A 165 -8.45 -15.61 9.35
CA LYS A 165 -7.04 -15.83 9.66
C LYS A 165 -6.24 -14.54 9.61
N LYS A 166 -6.58 -13.62 8.70
CA LYS A 166 -5.88 -12.33 8.59
C LYS A 166 -6.24 -11.38 9.73
N LEU A 167 -7.37 -11.59 10.39
CA LEU A 167 -7.78 -10.79 11.54
C LEU A 167 -7.03 -11.17 12.81
N ASP A 168 -6.48 -12.38 12.89
CA ASP A 168 -5.70 -12.81 14.02
C ASP A 168 -4.32 -12.15 14.03
#